data_72cde285f4bd07e8a797759471a799f9
#
_entry.id   72cde285f4bd07e8a797759471a799f9
#
_cell.length_a   1.000
_cell.length_b   1.000
_cell.length_c   1.000
_cell.angle_alpha   90.00
_cell.angle_beta   90.00
_cell.angle_gamma   90.00
#
_symmetry.space_group_name_H-M   'P 1'
#
loop_
_entity.id
_entity.type
_entity.pdbx_description
1 polymer ?
#
loop_
_entity_poly.entity_id
_entity_poly.type
_entity_poly.pdbx_seq_one_letter_code
_entity_poly.pdbx_strand_id
1 'polypeptide(L)'
;MRLRQFGAYVRKVFALHRLAGRITDSRCDPTIPTAAIWFSLLFGAVFKTPSFLQLQSETRRKAWRNTVGYAKPISDDTLAYTTARMHLEPLRGTLVTTNKLLKRNKAFVRNQMSGLLALNLDANEHFKSRSRCCPQCLQRQITVKNAQGQEEEVTEYYHKEVYAQLSGPAWNTLLDVEPLRPGEEERAAALRLLGRLRRSYGVRFFDVVVADAWYAKGPFLKAVTTLGWAVVVVLKQEDYDVYQEAQALTQGKPTEEFSQDGRQVRLWEVRDLTFSKTYGRAVRVVRAEEKWTEFKVVGGQKKPVPKHSHWLWVVTEELDGYGCRTIWNLGHGRWRIENNAFNVLTKHWHLRHCAHHDPTSILACLLITLLAFNLFHAFVLLNGKLYRQGKITLQELRLQLYRAIEHGLLLPLFSG
;
A
#
# COMPACT_ATOMS: atom_id res chain seq x y z
N MET A 1 -3.53 6.29 -26.63
CA MET A 1 -4.61 6.14 -25.60
C MET A 1 -5.37 7.45 -25.58
N ARG A 2 -6.67 7.46 -25.83
CA ARG A 2 -7.47 8.68 -25.74
C ARG A 2 -7.81 8.93 -24.27
N LEU A 3 -7.23 9.94 -23.67
CA LEU A 3 -7.39 10.27 -22.25
C LEU A 3 -8.83 10.65 -21.84
N ARG A 4 -9.69 11.00 -22.82
CA ARG A 4 -11.14 11.07 -22.64
C ARG A 4 -11.76 9.81 -22.02
N GLN A 5 -11.00 8.69 -22.03
CA GLN A 5 -11.47 7.41 -21.53
C GLN A 5 -11.33 7.23 -20.01
N PHE A 6 -10.49 8.00 -19.29
CA PHE A 6 -10.35 7.83 -17.83
C PHE A 6 -11.65 8.19 -17.11
N GLY A 7 -12.23 9.36 -17.38
CA GLY A 7 -13.52 9.75 -16.80
C GLY A 7 -14.62 8.76 -17.15
N ALA A 8 -14.69 8.33 -18.44
CA ALA A 8 -15.62 7.31 -18.87
C ALA A 8 -15.38 5.96 -18.20
N TYR A 9 -14.11 5.57 -18.01
CA TYR A 9 -13.75 4.34 -17.34
C TYR A 9 -14.20 4.33 -15.88
N VAL A 10 -13.85 5.36 -15.10
CA VAL A 10 -14.23 5.43 -13.68
C VAL A 10 -15.74 5.57 -13.50
N ARG A 11 -16.45 6.25 -14.42
CA ARG A 11 -17.89 6.37 -14.40
C ARG A 11 -18.58 5.05 -14.75
N LYS A 12 -18.19 4.40 -15.87
CA LYS A 12 -18.87 3.20 -16.38
C LYS A 12 -18.51 1.94 -15.59
N VAL A 13 -17.22 1.77 -15.24
CA VAL A 13 -16.76 0.54 -14.59
C VAL A 13 -17.03 0.58 -13.09
N PHE A 14 -16.79 1.71 -12.44
CA PHE A 14 -16.89 1.82 -10.98
C PHE A 14 -18.12 2.57 -10.48
N ALA A 15 -18.90 3.16 -11.37
CA ALA A 15 -20.05 4.01 -11.01
C ALA A 15 -19.66 5.08 -9.96
N LEU A 16 -18.50 5.74 -10.16
CA LEU A 16 -17.85 6.58 -9.16
C LEU A 16 -18.77 7.72 -8.68
N HIS A 17 -19.66 8.24 -9.56
CA HIS A 17 -20.69 9.22 -9.21
C HIS A 17 -21.67 8.69 -8.13
N ARG A 18 -22.05 7.42 -8.20
CA ARG A 18 -22.92 6.79 -7.19
C ARG A 18 -22.17 6.56 -5.86
N LEU A 19 -20.88 6.25 -5.95
CA LEU A 19 -20.04 6.12 -4.76
C LEU A 19 -19.85 7.47 -4.06
N ALA A 20 -19.67 8.54 -4.82
CA ALA A 20 -19.57 9.91 -4.30
C ALA A 20 -20.80 10.31 -3.48
N GLY A 21 -22.01 9.91 -3.92
CA GLY A 21 -23.26 10.19 -3.19
C GLY A 21 -23.37 9.49 -1.83
N ARG A 22 -22.48 8.52 -1.54
CA ARG A 22 -22.43 7.84 -0.24
C ARG A 22 -21.44 8.49 0.73
N ILE A 23 -20.59 9.38 0.25
CA ILE A 23 -19.62 10.09 1.09
C ILE A 23 -20.33 11.16 1.86
N THR A 24 -20.19 11.13 3.18
CA THR A 24 -20.82 12.05 4.10
C THR A 24 -19.80 12.67 5.05
N ASP A 25 -20.17 13.79 5.64
CA ASP A 25 -19.44 14.46 6.71
C ASP A 25 -20.40 15.00 7.75
N SER A 26 -19.88 15.48 8.88
CA SER A 26 -20.66 15.99 10.01
C SER A 26 -20.92 17.50 9.98
N ARG A 27 -20.76 18.19 8.82
CA ARG A 27 -21.09 19.60 8.68
C ARG A 27 -22.62 19.79 8.73
N CYS A 28 -23.05 20.84 9.40
CA CYS A 28 -24.45 21.22 9.41
C CYS A 28 -24.75 22.07 8.16
N ASP A 29 -25.79 21.68 7.40
CA ASP A 29 -26.29 22.35 6.19
C ASP A 29 -25.21 22.90 5.23
N PRO A 30 -24.32 22.06 4.68
CA PRO A 30 -23.20 22.52 3.90
C PRO A 30 -23.63 23.06 2.53
N THR A 31 -23.27 24.30 2.22
CA THR A 31 -23.52 24.91 0.90
C THR A 31 -22.70 24.25 -0.21
N ILE A 32 -21.55 23.64 0.12
CA ILE A 32 -20.72 22.89 -0.82
C ILE A 32 -20.91 21.40 -0.55
N PRO A 33 -21.46 20.62 -1.52
CA PRO A 33 -21.70 19.20 -1.33
C PRO A 33 -20.41 18.43 -1.02
N THR A 34 -20.47 17.49 -0.09
CA THR A 34 -19.33 16.61 0.25
C THR A 34 -18.76 15.89 -0.96
N ALA A 35 -19.61 15.46 -1.88
CA ALA A 35 -19.22 14.82 -3.13
C ALA A 35 -18.31 15.71 -3.99
N ALA A 36 -18.58 17.02 -4.08
CA ALA A 36 -17.74 17.95 -4.84
C ALA A 36 -16.35 18.11 -4.24
N ILE A 37 -16.26 18.16 -2.91
CA ILE A 37 -15.00 18.19 -2.17
C ILE A 37 -14.24 16.90 -2.38
N TRP A 38 -14.91 15.76 -2.20
CA TRP A 38 -14.31 14.45 -2.39
C TRP A 38 -13.75 14.24 -3.82
N PHE A 39 -14.48 14.66 -4.86
CA PHE A 39 -13.97 14.61 -6.23
C PHE A 39 -12.78 15.54 -6.43
N SER A 40 -12.81 16.75 -5.85
CA SER A 40 -11.68 17.68 -5.93
C SER A 40 -10.42 17.06 -5.29
N LEU A 41 -10.54 16.42 -4.14
CA LEU A 41 -9.45 15.71 -3.47
C LEU A 41 -8.96 14.49 -4.27
N LEU A 42 -9.88 13.70 -4.82
CA LEU A 42 -9.56 12.53 -5.64
C LEU A 42 -8.75 12.93 -6.89
N PHE A 43 -9.18 13.95 -7.62
CA PHE A 43 -8.43 14.47 -8.77
C PHE A 43 -7.15 15.19 -8.34
N GLY A 44 -7.18 15.92 -7.21
CA GLY A 44 -5.99 16.48 -6.60
C GLY A 44 -4.92 15.41 -6.37
N ALA A 45 -5.29 14.25 -5.83
CA ALA A 45 -4.38 13.12 -5.66
C ALA A 45 -3.89 12.55 -7.00
N VAL A 46 -4.79 12.36 -7.99
CA VAL A 46 -4.40 11.89 -9.33
C VAL A 46 -3.38 12.82 -9.98
N PHE A 47 -3.56 14.13 -9.87
CA PHE A 47 -2.67 15.14 -10.50
C PHE A 47 -1.50 15.55 -9.63
N LYS A 48 -1.37 14.96 -8.46
CA LYS A 48 -0.29 15.27 -7.53
C LYS A 48 -0.31 16.74 -7.09
N THR A 49 -1.50 17.28 -6.82
CA THR A 49 -1.65 18.64 -6.27
C THR A 49 -1.04 18.69 -4.87
N PRO A 50 -0.06 19.59 -4.61
CA PRO A 50 0.78 19.48 -3.42
C PRO A 50 0.12 19.97 -2.13
N SER A 51 -0.93 20.78 -2.18
CA SER A 51 -1.57 21.37 -0.99
C SER A 51 -3.04 21.72 -1.23
N PHE A 52 -3.78 21.99 -0.16
CA PHE A 52 -5.15 22.51 -0.26
C PHE A 52 -5.18 23.89 -0.91
N LEU A 53 -4.19 24.75 -0.66
CA LEU A 53 -4.08 26.05 -1.31
C LEU A 53 -3.91 25.92 -2.84
N GLN A 54 -3.07 24.98 -3.29
CA GLN A 54 -2.95 24.68 -4.72
C GLN A 54 -4.25 24.11 -5.27
N LEU A 55 -4.91 23.22 -4.54
CA LEU A 55 -6.20 22.63 -4.95
C LEU A 55 -7.29 23.70 -5.03
N GLN A 56 -7.34 24.68 -4.12
CA GLN A 56 -8.19 25.85 -4.23
C GLN A 56 -7.96 26.58 -5.56
N SER A 57 -6.70 26.80 -5.94
CA SER A 57 -6.36 27.44 -7.22
C SER A 57 -6.89 26.65 -8.41
N GLU A 58 -6.81 25.31 -8.38
CA GLU A 58 -7.40 24.47 -9.41
C GLU A 58 -8.93 24.60 -9.46
N THR A 59 -9.62 24.68 -8.31
CA THR A 59 -11.09 24.83 -8.28
C THR A 59 -11.58 26.17 -8.82
N ARG A 60 -10.73 27.19 -8.95
CA ARG A 60 -11.07 28.46 -9.62
C ARG A 60 -11.19 28.32 -11.14
N ARG A 61 -10.59 27.29 -11.72
CA ARG A 61 -10.63 27.01 -13.16
C ARG A 61 -11.97 26.42 -13.59
N LYS A 62 -12.62 26.99 -14.59
CA LYS A 62 -13.91 26.50 -15.12
C LYS A 62 -13.83 25.03 -15.54
N ALA A 63 -12.75 24.64 -16.20
CA ALA A 63 -12.52 23.26 -16.65
C ALA A 63 -12.49 22.25 -15.50
N TRP A 64 -11.84 22.62 -14.38
CA TRP A 64 -11.85 21.80 -13.16
C TRP A 64 -13.26 21.67 -12.59
N ARG A 65 -13.96 22.80 -12.41
CA ARG A 65 -15.33 22.80 -11.87
C ARG A 65 -16.28 21.95 -12.71
N ASN A 66 -16.19 22.04 -14.04
CA ASN A 66 -16.97 21.18 -14.93
C ASN A 66 -16.64 19.69 -14.73
N THR A 67 -15.37 19.35 -14.48
CA THR A 67 -14.94 17.96 -14.26
C THR A 67 -15.48 17.42 -12.94
N VAL A 68 -15.43 18.21 -11.86
CA VAL A 68 -15.92 17.79 -10.53
C VAL A 68 -17.43 18.03 -10.33
N GLY A 69 -18.10 18.68 -11.29
CA GLY A 69 -19.55 18.90 -11.27
C GLY A 69 -20.03 19.89 -10.23
N TYR A 70 -19.20 20.91 -9.88
CA TYR A 70 -19.57 21.96 -8.96
C TYR A 70 -19.16 23.34 -9.47
N ALA A 71 -20.11 24.28 -9.51
CA ALA A 71 -19.95 25.55 -10.22
C ALA A 71 -19.08 26.59 -9.52
N LYS A 72 -18.96 26.54 -8.18
CA LYS A 72 -18.22 27.53 -7.40
C LYS A 72 -16.81 27.04 -7.02
N PRO A 73 -15.83 27.95 -6.82
CA PRO A 73 -14.55 27.62 -6.24
C PRO A 73 -14.70 27.07 -4.81
N ILE A 74 -13.75 26.23 -4.39
CA ILE A 74 -13.69 25.68 -3.04
C ILE A 74 -12.43 26.21 -2.38
N SER A 75 -12.55 26.86 -1.21
CA SER A 75 -11.40 27.39 -0.48
C SER A 75 -10.62 26.27 0.22
N ASP A 76 -9.35 26.52 0.50
CA ASP A 76 -8.47 25.64 1.27
C ASP A 76 -9.00 25.41 2.70
N ASP A 77 -9.55 26.45 3.34
CA ASP A 77 -10.22 26.33 4.64
C ASP A 77 -11.42 25.38 4.57
N THR A 78 -12.23 25.46 3.51
CA THR A 78 -13.36 24.53 3.32
C THR A 78 -12.87 23.10 3.12
N LEU A 79 -11.77 22.91 2.37
CA LEU A 79 -11.15 21.59 2.19
C LEU A 79 -10.67 21.03 3.54
N ALA A 80 -9.95 21.84 4.34
CA ALA A 80 -9.45 21.46 5.64
C ALA A 80 -10.59 21.15 6.62
N TYR A 81 -11.57 22.06 6.72
CA TYR A 81 -12.74 21.92 7.60
C TYR A 81 -13.56 20.68 7.28
N THR A 82 -13.76 20.39 5.99
CA THR A 82 -14.53 19.24 5.55
C THR A 82 -13.78 17.92 5.78
N THR A 83 -12.48 17.85 5.43
CA THR A 83 -11.70 16.63 5.61
C THR A 83 -11.59 16.23 7.07
N ALA A 84 -11.50 17.19 7.99
CA ALA A 84 -11.52 16.91 9.43
C ALA A 84 -12.88 16.38 9.95
N ARG A 85 -13.93 16.45 9.15
CA ARG A 85 -15.31 16.04 9.48
C ARG A 85 -15.83 14.90 8.61
N MET A 86 -15.05 14.40 7.66
CA MET A 86 -15.46 13.29 6.80
C MET A 86 -15.68 12.02 7.61
N HIS A 87 -16.75 11.32 7.32
CA HIS A 87 -16.98 9.97 7.87
C HIS A 87 -16.07 8.98 7.14
N LEU A 88 -15.20 8.30 7.88
CA LEU A 88 -14.15 7.44 7.32
C LEU A 88 -14.70 6.12 6.75
N GLU A 89 -15.77 5.57 7.35
CA GLU A 89 -16.34 4.30 6.89
C GLU A 89 -16.93 4.36 5.47
N PRO A 90 -17.67 5.41 5.07
CA PRO A 90 -18.06 5.60 3.67
C PRO A 90 -16.86 5.68 2.71
N LEU A 91 -15.76 6.36 3.10
CA LEU A 91 -14.53 6.41 2.31
C LEU A 91 -13.92 5.00 2.13
N ARG A 92 -13.80 4.23 3.20
CA ARG A 92 -13.37 2.82 3.13
C ARG A 92 -14.31 1.99 2.25
N GLY A 93 -15.61 2.21 2.35
CA GLY A 93 -16.63 1.56 1.54
C GLY A 93 -16.44 1.77 0.04
N THR A 94 -15.97 2.95 -0.38
CA THR A 94 -15.65 3.20 -1.80
C THR A 94 -14.43 2.40 -2.25
N LEU A 95 -13.39 2.33 -1.43
CA LEU A 95 -12.19 1.55 -1.70
C LEU A 95 -12.54 0.04 -1.80
N VAL A 96 -13.31 -0.48 -0.83
CA VAL A 96 -13.78 -1.87 -0.83
C VAL A 96 -14.59 -2.19 -2.08
N THR A 97 -15.55 -1.33 -2.44
CA THR A 97 -16.40 -1.52 -3.63
C THR A 97 -15.56 -1.55 -4.90
N THR A 98 -14.61 -0.63 -5.04
CA THR A 98 -13.70 -0.55 -6.18
C THR A 98 -12.86 -1.82 -6.31
N ASN A 99 -12.25 -2.27 -5.22
CA ASN A 99 -11.40 -3.45 -5.22
C ASN A 99 -12.18 -4.75 -5.48
N LYS A 100 -13.42 -4.86 -4.97
CA LYS A 100 -14.31 -5.99 -5.28
C LYS A 100 -14.69 -6.02 -6.78
N LEU A 101 -14.94 -4.86 -7.38
CA LEU A 101 -15.18 -4.75 -8.81
C LEU A 101 -13.96 -5.16 -9.64
N LEU A 102 -12.76 -4.74 -9.24
CA LEU A 102 -11.51 -5.18 -9.86
C LEU A 102 -11.34 -6.71 -9.80
N LYS A 103 -11.59 -7.32 -8.63
CA LYS A 103 -11.54 -8.79 -8.50
C LYS A 103 -12.56 -9.49 -9.38
N ARG A 104 -13.82 -9.03 -9.37
CA ARG A 104 -14.90 -9.56 -10.23
C ARG A 104 -14.54 -9.49 -11.71
N ASN A 105 -13.88 -8.42 -12.12
CA ASN A 105 -13.40 -8.21 -13.49
C ASN A 105 -12.07 -8.92 -13.78
N LYS A 106 -11.66 -9.88 -12.92
CA LYS A 106 -10.46 -10.72 -13.08
C LYS A 106 -9.13 -9.92 -13.15
N ALA A 107 -9.10 -8.68 -12.64
CA ALA A 107 -7.90 -7.84 -12.68
C ALA A 107 -6.71 -8.46 -11.91
N PHE A 108 -6.97 -9.28 -10.90
CA PHE A 108 -5.94 -9.88 -10.04
C PHE A 108 -5.45 -11.27 -10.50
N VAL A 109 -5.98 -11.83 -11.58
CA VAL A 109 -5.54 -13.17 -12.06
C VAL A 109 -4.05 -13.19 -12.40
N ARG A 110 -3.53 -12.10 -12.98
CA ARG A 110 -2.10 -11.97 -13.29
C ARG A 110 -1.22 -11.71 -12.07
N ASN A 111 -1.82 -11.50 -10.89
CA ASN A 111 -1.11 -11.29 -9.64
C ASN A 111 -0.94 -12.57 -8.82
N GLN A 112 -1.60 -13.64 -9.22
CA GLN A 112 -1.47 -14.92 -8.53
C GLN A 112 -0.07 -15.50 -8.71
N MET A 113 0.46 -16.05 -7.62
CA MET A 113 1.70 -16.81 -7.55
C MET A 113 1.31 -18.27 -7.21
N SER A 114 1.50 -19.17 -8.16
CA SER A 114 1.04 -20.56 -8.05
C SER A 114 -0.45 -20.69 -7.67
N GLY A 115 -1.30 -19.81 -8.22
CA GLY A 115 -2.73 -19.76 -7.91
C GLY A 115 -3.10 -18.96 -6.66
N LEU A 116 -2.15 -18.58 -5.81
CA LEU A 116 -2.37 -17.83 -4.57
C LEU A 116 -2.29 -16.31 -4.81
N LEU A 117 -3.20 -15.60 -4.17
CA LEU A 117 -3.18 -14.14 -4.11
C LEU A 117 -2.66 -13.68 -2.74
N ALA A 118 -1.52 -13.01 -2.71
CA ALA A 118 -0.84 -12.59 -1.50
C ALA A 118 -1.26 -11.19 -1.06
N LEU A 119 -1.52 -11.04 0.24
CA LEU A 119 -1.64 -9.77 0.94
C LEU A 119 -0.34 -9.48 1.67
N ASN A 120 0.36 -8.42 1.28
CA ASN A 120 1.51 -7.92 2.02
C ASN A 120 1.05 -6.92 3.08
N LEU A 121 1.60 -7.08 4.29
CA LEU A 121 1.47 -6.13 5.39
C LEU A 121 2.82 -5.48 5.65
N ASP A 122 2.80 -4.17 5.80
CA ASP A 122 3.96 -3.40 6.25
C ASP A 122 3.51 -2.03 6.74
N ALA A 123 4.31 -1.39 7.59
CA ALA A 123 4.00 -0.07 8.10
C ALA A 123 4.94 0.99 7.49
N ASN A 124 4.40 2.19 7.31
CA ASN A 124 5.17 3.33 6.80
C ASN A 124 4.89 4.59 7.61
N GLU A 125 5.95 5.35 7.87
CA GLU A 125 5.83 6.66 8.50
C GLU A 125 5.37 7.69 7.46
N HIS A 126 4.34 8.45 7.81
CA HIS A 126 3.66 9.34 6.88
C HIS A 126 4.37 10.69 6.77
N PHE A 127 4.40 11.45 7.86
CA PHE A 127 5.11 12.72 7.93
C PHE A 127 5.67 12.92 9.34
N LYS A 128 6.55 13.92 9.47
CA LYS A 128 7.24 14.23 10.72
C LYS A 128 7.20 15.72 10.99
N SER A 129 7.07 16.10 12.24
CA SER A 129 7.09 17.50 12.68
C SER A 129 7.74 17.62 14.06
N ARG A 130 8.43 18.73 14.30
CA ARG A 130 8.96 19.10 15.62
C ARG A 130 8.11 20.17 16.30
N SER A 131 7.20 20.80 15.56
CA SER A 131 6.39 21.93 16.02
C SER A 131 4.89 21.65 16.02
N ARG A 132 4.42 20.70 15.20
CA ARG A 132 3.01 20.38 15.06
C ARG A 132 2.72 19.00 15.65
N CYS A 133 1.71 18.94 16.50
CA CYS A 133 1.27 17.73 17.19
C CYS A 133 -0.26 17.66 17.14
N CYS A 134 -0.80 16.45 17.10
CA CYS A 134 -2.22 16.17 17.30
C CYS A 134 -2.37 15.03 18.33
N PRO A 135 -3.58 14.78 18.87
CA PRO A 135 -3.78 13.74 19.90
C PRO A 135 -3.41 12.30 19.47
N GLN A 136 -3.27 12.06 18.15
CA GLN A 136 -2.90 10.75 17.60
C GLN A 136 -1.47 10.71 17.06
N CYS A 137 -0.65 11.76 17.27
CA CYS A 137 0.76 11.70 16.95
C CYS A 137 1.50 10.70 17.83
N LEU A 138 2.33 9.87 17.19
CA LEU A 138 3.38 9.13 17.85
C LEU A 138 4.53 10.10 18.17
N GLN A 139 5.33 9.78 19.17
CA GLN A 139 6.43 10.63 19.65
C GLN A 139 7.70 9.81 19.79
N ARG A 140 8.83 10.43 19.50
CA ARG A 140 10.16 9.91 19.83
C ARG A 140 11.13 11.04 20.11
N GLN A 141 12.14 10.78 20.94
CA GLN A 141 13.27 11.66 21.12
C GLN A 141 14.27 11.42 19.99
N ILE A 142 14.77 12.49 19.40
CA ILE A 142 15.83 12.46 18.40
C ILE A 142 16.90 13.49 18.75
N THR A 143 18.16 13.15 18.48
CA THR A 143 19.26 14.08 18.61
C THR A 143 19.42 14.87 17.32
N VAL A 144 19.44 16.19 17.41
CA VAL A 144 19.64 17.11 16.28
C VAL A 144 20.78 18.07 16.59
N LYS A 145 21.44 18.58 15.55
CA LYS A 145 22.43 19.67 15.72
C LYS A 145 21.70 21.02 15.60
N ASN A 146 21.87 21.87 16.63
CA ASN A 146 21.37 23.23 16.61
C ASN A 146 22.20 24.12 15.68
N ALA A 147 21.83 25.40 15.56
CA ALA A 147 22.55 26.36 14.71
C ALA A 147 24.03 26.57 15.08
N GLN A 148 24.40 26.25 16.30
CA GLN A 148 25.79 26.33 16.83
C GLN A 148 26.55 25.01 16.65
N GLY A 149 25.92 23.96 16.06
CA GLY A 149 26.53 22.65 15.87
C GLY A 149 26.53 21.74 17.09
N GLN A 150 25.89 22.16 18.21
CA GLN A 150 25.76 21.38 19.42
C GLN A 150 24.59 20.38 19.29
N GLU A 151 24.75 19.21 19.89
CA GLU A 151 23.69 18.20 19.93
C GLU A 151 22.65 18.58 20.98
N GLU A 152 21.39 18.51 20.56
CA GLU A 152 20.24 18.78 21.42
C GLU A 152 19.17 17.69 21.20
N GLU A 153 18.53 17.22 22.26
CA GLU A 153 17.39 16.30 22.18
C GLU A 153 16.11 17.07 21.94
N VAL A 154 15.37 16.69 20.87
CA VAL A 154 14.08 17.27 20.55
C VAL A 154 13.03 16.17 20.33
N THR A 155 11.78 16.48 20.67
CA THR A 155 10.67 15.57 20.41
C THR A 155 10.26 15.69 18.94
N GLU A 156 10.28 14.56 18.22
CA GLU A 156 9.71 14.42 16.87
C GLU A 156 8.35 13.76 16.97
N TYR A 157 7.32 14.43 16.44
CA TYR A 157 5.96 13.94 16.30
C TYR A 157 5.79 13.35 14.90
N TYR A 158 5.14 12.18 14.78
CA TYR A 158 4.94 11.54 13.49
C TYR A 158 3.66 10.70 13.47
N HIS A 159 3.19 10.36 12.29
CA HIS A 159 2.16 9.36 12.08
C HIS A 159 2.75 8.14 11.39
N LYS A 160 2.25 6.96 11.75
CA LYS A 160 2.65 5.68 11.17
C LYS A 160 1.41 4.83 10.94
N GLU A 161 1.28 4.25 9.78
CA GLU A 161 0.14 3.45 9.39
C GLU A 161 0.59 2.09 8.86
N VAL A 162 -0.18 1.04 9.17
CA VAL A 162 -0.06 -0.29 8.57
C VAL A 162 -0.91 -0.32 7.29
N TYR A 163 -0.30 -0.74 6.21
CA TYR A 163 -0.93 -0.88 4.89
C TYR A 163 -1.18 -2.33 4.56
N ALA A 164 -2.30 -2.59 3.91
CA ALA A 164 -2.64 -3.88 3.32
C ALA A 164 -2.63 -3.78 1.80
N GLN A 165 -1.72 -4.49 1.16
CA GLN A 165 -1.53 -4.46 -0.28
C GLN A 165 -1.65 -5.85 -0.88
N LEU A 166 -2.52 -6.01 -1.88
CA LEU A 166 -2.43 -7.15 -2.80
C LEU A 166 -1.24 -6.96 -3.72
N SER A 167 -0.31 -7.89 -3.68
CA SER A 167 0.91 -7.85 -4.47
C SER A 167 0.97 -9.00 -5.44
N GLY A 168 1.56 -8.73 -6.60
CA GLY A 168 1.79 -9.75 -7.60
C GLY A 168 2.70 -9.26 -8.73
N PRO A 169 3.03 -10.14 -9.68
CA PRO A 169 3.95 -9.78 -10.77
C PRO A 169 3.45 -8.65 -11.67
N ALA A 170 2.13 -8.48 -11.79
CA ALA A 170 1.57 -7.53 -12.75
C ALA A 170 1.38 -6.12 -12.18
N TRP A 171 0.85 -5.99 -10.96
CA TRP A 171 0.57 -4.68 -10.35
C TRP A 171 0.23 -4.80 -8.86
N ASN A 172 0.15 -3.65 -8.18
CA ASN A 172 -0.15 -3.57 -6.76
C ASN A 172 -1.46 -2.82 -6.53
N THR A 173 -2.25 -3.30 -5.58
CA THR A 173 -3.54 -2.70 -5.20
C THR A 173 -3.60 -2.57 -3.70
N LEU A 174 -3.88 -1.37 -3.22
CA LEU A 174 -4.03 -1.11 -1.79
C LEU A 174 -5.46 -1.42 -1.36
N LEU A 175 -5.62 -2.26 -0.35
CA LEU A 175 -6.93 -2.66 0.14
C LEU A 175 -7.46 -1.71 1.21
N ASP A 176 -6.59 -1.32 2.14
CA ASP A 176 -6.93 -0.44 3.26
C ASP A 176 -5.65 -0.03 4.01
N VAL A 177 -5.82 0.84 4.99
CA VAL A 177 -4.76 1.35 5.86
C VAL A 177 -5.29 1.53 7.27
N GLU A 178 -4.43 1.30 8.27
CA GLU A 178 -4.78 1.45 9.68
C GLU A 178 -3.72 2.26 10.42
N PRO A 179 -4.06 3.40 11.02
CA PRO A 179 -3.12 4.17 11.81
C PRO A 179 -2.75 3.47 13.13
N LEU A 180 -1.48 3.56 13.50
CA LEU A 180 -1.03 3.22 14.85
C LEU A 180 -1.51 4.28 15.83
N ARG A 181 -1.94 3.85 17.02
CA ARG A 181 -2.31 4.72 18.13
C ARG A 181 -1.10 4.96 19.04
N PRO A 182 -1.03 6.08 19.75
CA PRO A 182 0.00 6.29 20.76
C PRO A 182 0.07 5.13 21.76
N GLY A 183 1.27 4.62 22.02
CA GLY A 183 1.51 3.49 22.92
C GLY A 183 1.14 2.12 22.37
N GLU A 184 0.69 2.03 21.11
CA GLU A 184 0.29 0.76 20.49
C GLU A 184 1.45 0.13 19.70
N GLU A 185 1.55 -1.20 19.76
CA GLU A 185 2.43 -1.95 18.88
C GLU A 185 1.84 -2.08 17.46
N GLU A 186 2.70 -2.08 16.45
CA GLU A 186 2.34 -2.22 15.04
C GLU A 186 1.47 -3.47 14.76
N ARG A 187 1.77 -4.59 15.45
CA ARG A 187 1.00 -5.84 15.31
C ARG A 187 -0.46 -5.69 15.73
N ALA A 188 -0.75 -4.89 16.74
CA ALA A 188 -2.13 -4.65 17.17
C ALA A 188 -2.92 -3.87 16.10
N ALA A 189 -2.32 -2.84 15.50
CA ALA A 189 -2.90 -2.12 14.38
C ALA A 189 -3.09 -3.06 13.16
N ALA A 190 -2.11 -3.92 12.86
CA ALA A 190 -2.22 -4.89 11.78
C ALA A 190 -3.36 -5.90 12.00
N LEU A 191 -3.54 -6.42 13.21
CA LEU A 191 -4.65 -7.32 13.53
C LEU A 191 -6.02 -6.62 13.44
N ARG A 192 -6.10 -5.36 13.83
CA ARG A 192 -7.29 -4.54 13.68
C ARG A 192 -7.63 -4.31 12.20
N LEU A 193 -6.61 -4.05 11.37
CA LEU A 193 -6.73 -3.96 9.91
C LEU A 193 -7.24 -5.28 9.32
N LEU A 194 -6.59 -6.42 9.63
CA LEU A 194 -6.98 -7.73 9.14
C LEU A 194 -8.41 -8.11 9.54
N GLY A 195 -8.81 -7.83 10.78
CA GLY A 195 -10.19 -8.03 11.24
C GLY A 195 -11.20 -7.22 10.41
N ARG A 196 -10.87 -5.98 10.05
CA ARG A 196 -11.70 -5.16 9.16
C ARG A 196 -11.71 -5.71 7.73
N LEU A 197 -10.57 -6.12 7.18
CA LEU A 197 -10.50 -6.75 5.86
C LEU A 197 -11.35 -8.01 5.80
N ARG A 198 -11.34 -8.84 6.86
CA ARG A 198 -12.16 -10.05 6.97
C ARG A 198 -13.66 -9.74 6.86
N ARG A 199 -14.13 -8.71 7.57
CA ARG A 199 -15.53 -8.26 7.51
C ARG A 199 -15.88 -7.64 6.17
N SER A 200 -14.99 -6.82 5.59
CA SER A 200 -15.29 -6.03 4.39
C SER A 200 -15.14 -6.81 3.09
N TYR A 201 -14.14 -7.68 2.97
CA TYR A 201 -13.82 -8.41 1.75
C TYR A 201 -14.18 -9.90 1.80
N GLY A 202 -14.23 -10.49 3.01
CA GLY A 202 -14.40 -11.93 3.21
C GLY A 202 -13.10 -12.72 3.05
N VAL A 203 -13.07 -13.97 3.57
CA VAL A 203 -11.87 -14.80 3.60
C VAL A 203 -11.31 -15.11 2.21
N ARG A 204 -12.18 -15.29 1.20
CA ARG A 204 -11.78 -15.69 -0.16
C ARG A 204 -11.27 -14.54 -1.03
N PHE A 205 -11.02 -13.35 -0.45
CA PHE A 205 -10.55 -12.23 -1.26
C PHE A 205 -9.06 -12.32 -1.58
N PHE A 206 -8.27 -12.86 -0.68
CA PHE A 206 -6.87 -13.26 -0.84
C PHE A 206 -6.62 -14.53 -0.03
N ASP A 207 -5.47 -15.18 -0.23
CA ASP A 207 -5.22 -16.53 0.28
C ASP A 207 -4.18 -16.54 1.40
N VAL A 208 -3.18 -15.65 1.34
CA VAL A 208 -2.03 -15.65 2.23
C VAL A 208 -1.65 -14.24 2.67
N VAL A 209 -1.32 -14.09 3.94
CA VAL A 209 -0.72 -12.88 4.52
C VAL A 209 0.80 -13.05 4.53
N VAL A 210 1.50 -12.11 3.93
CA VAL A 210 2.97 -12.08 3.88
C VAL A 210 3.45 -10.84 4.64
N ALA A 211 4.35 -11.02 5.60
CA ALA A 211 4.84 -9.93 6.44
C ALA A 211 6.34 -10.10 6.78
N ASP A 212 6.94 -9.08 7.35
CA ASP A 212 8.34 -9.10 7.74
C ASP A 212 8.59 -9.83 9.07
N ALA A 213 9.84 -9.84 9.51
CA ALA A 213 10.25 -10.53 10.73
C ALA A 213 9.67 -9.92 12.02
N TRP A 214 9.20 -8.66 11.99
CA TRP A 214 8.53 -8.04 13.14
C TRP A 214 7.22 -8.76 13.49
N TYR A 215 6.57 -9.34 12.49
CA TYR A 215 5.33 -10.11 12.63
C TYR A 215 5.54 -11.60 12.98
N ALA A 216 6.79 -12.09 13.04
CA ALA A 216 7.09 -13.47 13.41
C ALA A 216 6.87 -13.71 14.91
N LYS A 217 5.62 -13.70 15.35
CA LYS A 217 5.18 -13.90 16.74
C LYS A 217 3.99 -14.85 16.79
N GLY A 218 4.01 -15.79 17.75
CA GLY A 218 2.96 -16.80 17.92
C GLY A 218 1.54 -16.23 17.99
N PRO A 219 1.26 -15.19 18.79
CA PRO A 219 -0.07 -14.57 18.83
C PRO A 219 -0.51 -14.01 17.49
N PHE A 220 0.39 -13.46 16.67
CA PHE A 220 0.07 -12.94 15.35
C PHE A 220 -0.30 -14.06 14.38
N LEU A 221 0.54 -15.13 14.31
CA LEU A 221 0.25 -16.31 13.47
C LEU A 221 -1.11 -16.91 13.83
N LYS A 222 -1.36 -17.10 15.12
CA LYS A 222 -2.64 -17.65 15.63
C LYS A 222 -3.84 -16.80 15.21
N ALA A 223 -3.74 -15.49 15.37
CA ALA A 223 -4.83 -14.57 15.03
C ALA A 223 -5.14 -14.59 13.53
N VAL A 224 -4.10 -14.56 12.66
CA VAL A 224 -4.28 -14.58 11.21
C VAL A 224 -4.86 -15.90 10.72
N THR A 225 -4.37 -17.03 11.22
CA THR A 225 -4.92 -18.36 10.85
C THR A 225 -6.34 -18.56 11.37
N THR A 226 -6.67 -18.01 12.54
CA THR A 226 -8.06 -17.98 13.06
C THR A 226 -8.99 -17.14 12.14
N LEU A 227 -8.49 -16.10 11.49
CA LEU A 227 -9.24 -15.34 10.48
C LEU A 227 -9.41 -16.13 9.16
N GLY A 228 -8.73 -17.25 9.00
CA GLY A 228 -8.85 -18.17 7.87
C GLY A 228 -7.85 -17.93 6.74
N TRP A 229 -6.72 -17.28 7.01
CA TRP A 229 -5.65 -17.05 6.04
C TRP A 229 -4.36 -17.76 6.41
N ALA A 230 -3.64 -18.25 5.42
CA ALA A 230 -2.27 -18.71 5.57
C ALA A 230 -1.32 -17.56 5.89
N VAL A 231 -0.16 -17.87 6.48
CA VAL A 231 0.86 -16.89 6.81
C VAL A 231 2.22 -17.31 6.26
N VAL A 232 2.93 -16.34 5.69
CA VAL A 232 4.35 -16.44 5.36
C VAL A 232 5.04 -15.23 5.99
N VAL A 233 5.91 -15.46 6.99
CA VAL A 233 6.66 -14.40 7.65
C VAL A 233 8.16 -14.68 7.60
N VAL A 234 8.95 -13.63 7.44
CA VAL A 234 10.41 -13.74 7.50
C VAL A 234 10.82 -14.09 8.92
N LEU A 235 11.73 -15.05 9.07
CA LEU A 235 12.33 -15.43 10.35
C LEU A 235 13.77 -14.91 10.39
N LYS A 236 14.05 -13.98 11.30
CA LYS A 236 15.37 -13.38 11.50
C LYS A 236 15.86 -13.47 12.96
N GLN A 237 15.02 -13.92 13.85
CA GLN A 237 15.30 -14.03 15.28
C GLN A 237 16.12 -15.29 15.50
N GLU A 238 17.45 -15.13 15.54
CA GLU A 238 18.43 -16.20 15.68
C GLU A 238 18.36 -16.89 17.05
N ASP A 239 17.82 -16.21 18.06
CA ASP A 239 17.56 -16.71 19.41
C ASP A 239 16.31 -17.62 19.51
N TYR A 240 15.51 -17.74 18.45
CA TYR A 240 14.34 -18.61 18.46
C TYR A 240 14.74 -20.07 18.22
N ASP A 241 14.21 -20.98 19.03
CA ASP A 241 14.44 -22.42 18.88
C ASP A 241 14.14 -22.90 17.45
N VAL A 242 13.03 -22.46 16.87
CA VAL A 242 12.63 -22.78 15.49
C VAL A 242 13.66 -22.32 14.44
N TYR A 243 14.37 -21.20 14.69
CA TYR A 243 15.42 -20.73 13.80
C TYR A 243 16.64 -21.67 13.88
N GLN A 244 17.10 -21.98 15.10
CA GLN A 244 18.26 -22.84 15.35
C GLN A 244 18.01 -24.27 14.85
N GLU A 245 16.83 -24.82 15.13
CA GLU A 245 16.42 -26.14 14.66
C GLU A 245 16.37 -26.21 13.13
N ALA A 246 15.73 -25.22 12.48
CA ALA A 246 15.68 -25.13 11.02
C ALA A 246 17.08 -25.01 10.39
N GLN A 247 17.98 -24.24 11.00
CA GLN A 247 19.36 -24.13 10.55
C GLN A 247 20.12 -25.47 10.69
N ALA A 248 19.96 -26.18 11.79
CA ALA A 248 20.62 -27.46 12.01
C ALA A 248 20.14 -28.53 11.02
N LEU A 249 18.82 -28.60 10.78
CA LEU A 249 18.21 -29.61 9.90
C LEU A 249 18.40 -29.32 8.39
N THR A 250 18.83 -28.11 8.02
CA THR A 250 19.05 -27.72 6.61
C THR A 250 20.52 -27.67 6.19
N GLN A 251 21.41 -28.41 6.87
CA GLN A 251 22.83 -28.48 6.51
C GLN A 251 23.13 -29.41 5.32
N GLY A 252 22.18 -30.27 4.96
CA GLY A 252 22.34 -31.26 3.91
C GLY A 252 22.07 -30.74 2.49
N LYS A 253 21.79 -31.68 1.57
CA LYS A 253 21.44 -31.38 0.18
C LYS A 253 20.16 -30.54 0.13
N PRO A 254 20.10 -29.49 -0.73
CA PRO A 254 18.90 -28.69 -0.90
C PRO A 254 17.74 -29.54 -1.46
N THR A 255 16.53 -29.15 -1.06
CA THR A 255 15.28 -29.73 -1.56
C THR A 255 15.04 -29.39 -3.03
N GLU A 256 15.43 -28.15 -3.42
CA GLU A 256 15.25 -27.64 -4.78
C GLU A 256 16.39 -26.68 -5.13
N GLU A 257 16.91 -26.75 -6.37
CA GLU A 257 17.87 -25.80 -6.92
C GLU A 257 17.39 -25.31 -8.29
N PHE A 258 17.51 -24.00 -8.55
CA PHE A 258 17.14 -23.40 -9.82
C PHE A 258 17.83 -22.06 -10.05
N SER A 259 17.74 -21.55 -11.28
CA SER A 259 18.15 -20.18 -11.63
C SER A 259 16.93 -19.36 -12.02
N GLN A 260 16.80 -18.17 -11.45
CA GLN A 260 15.71 -17.24 -11.77
C GLN A 260 16.19 -15.79 -11.63
N ASP A 261 15.87 -14.93 -12.62
CA ASP A 261 16.22 -13.50 -12.64
C ASP A 261 17.72 -13.23 -12.39
N GLY A 262 18.61 -14.07 -12.94
CA GLY A 262 20.06 -13.96 -12.79
C GLY A 262 20.59 -14.41 -11.41
N ARG A 263 19.76 -15.01 -10.58
CA ARG A 263 20.12 -15.59 -9.29
C ARG A 263 20.18 -17.11 -9.37
N GLN A 264 21.20 -17.69 -8.76
CA GLN A 264 21.24 -19.11 -8.42
C GLN A 264 20.61 -19.27 -7.04
N VAL A 265 19.57 -20.09 -6.93
CA VAL A 265 18.77 -20.26 -5.74
C VAL A 265 18.83 -21.71 -5.29
N ARG A 266 19.09 -21.92 -4.01
CA ARG A 266 19.06 -23.21 -3.32
C ARG A 266 18.06 -23.14 -2.20
N LEU A 267 17.09 -24.06 -2.14
CA LEU A 267 16.04 -24.09 -1.15
C LEU A 267 16.12 -25.36 -0.32
N TRP A 268 15.87 -25.24 0.97
CA TRP A 268 15.68 -26.33 1.92
C TRP A 268 14.32 -26.18 2.60
N GLU A 269 13.79 -27.27 3.07
CA GLU A 269 12.51 -27.32 3.73
C GLU A 269 12.59 -28.19 4.97
N VAL A 270 12.03 -27.71 6.06
CA VAL A 270 11.80 -28.49 7.28
C VAL A 270 10.34 -28.33 7.69
N ARG A 271 9.68 -29.41 8.01
CA ARG A 271 8.27 -29.46 8.43
C ARG A 271 8.15 -29.84 9.89
N ASP A 272 6.95 -29.70 10.42
CA ASP A 272 6.55 -30.14 11.75
C ASP A 272 7.35 -29.50 12.89
N LEU A 273 7.87 -28.28 12.67
CA LEU A 273 8.58 -27.51 13.69
C LEU A 273 7.62 -26.83 14.65
N THR A 274 8.01 -26.73 15.92
CA THR A 274 7.28 -25.96 16.93
C THR A 274 7.69 -24.49 16.87
N PHE A 275 6.79 -23.61 16.44
CA PHE A 275 7.09 -22.18 16.42
C PHE A 275 7.02 -21.54 17.82
N SER A 276 5.94 -21.80 18.55
CA SER A 276 5.77 -21.32 19.94
C SER A 276 4.56 -22.00 20.59
N LYS A 277 4.57 -22.08 21.93
CA LYS A 277 3.41 -22.57 22.71
C LYS A 277 2.13 -21.77 22.43
N THR A 278 2.25 -20.47 22.19
CA THR A 278 1.11 -19.57 21.95
C THR A 278 0.45 -19.83 20.59
N TYR A 279 1.23 -20.17 19.57
CA TYR A 279 0.69 -20.55 18.27
C TYR A 279 0.01 -21.93 18.37
N GLY A 280 0.67 -22.89 19.02
CA GLY A 280 0.10 -24.18 19.38
C GLY A 280 -0.12 -25.15 18.20
N ARG A 281 0.42 -24.83 17.01
CA ARG A 281 0.38 -25.67 15.82
C ARG A 281 1.78 -25.78 15.23
N ALA A 282 2.02 -26.81 14.44
CA ALA A 282 3.25 -26.98 13.70
C ALA A 282 3.41 -25.91 12.61
N VAL A 283 4.64 -25.62 12.26
CA VAL A 283 5.00 -24.75 11.15
C VAL A 283 6.01 -25.45 10.25
N ARG A 284 6.05 -25.01 9.03
CA ARG A 284 7.08 -25.31 8.06
C ARG A 284 8.06 -24.15 7.98
N VAL A 285 9.35 -24.42 7.84
CA VAL A 285 10.36 -23.42 7.55
C VAL A 285 10.97 -23.71 6.18
N VAL A 286 11.00 -22.68 5.34
CA VAL A 286 11.72 -22.71 4.06
C VAL A 286 12.93 -21.78 4.19
N ARG A 287 14.12 -22.36 3.98
CA ARG A 287 15.41 -21.66 3.94
C ARG A 287 15.84 -21.47 2.49
N ALA A 288 16.37 -20.31 2.15
CA ALA A 288 16.95 -20.03 0.86
C ALA A 288 18.36 -19.47 0.97
N GLU A 289 19.24 -19.91 0.08
CA GLU A 289 20.51 -19.27 -0.22
C GLU A 289 20.48 -18.81 -1.67
N GLU A 290 20.89 -17.57 -1.89
CA GLU A 290 20.90 -16.98 -3.22
C GLU A 290 22.24 -16.37 -3.54
N LYS A 291 22.71 -16.56 -4.78
CA LYS A 291 23.95 -15.99 -5.30
C LYS A 291 23.67 -15.31 -6.63
N TRP A 292 24.20 -14.10 -6.79
CA TRP A 292 24.09 -13.35 -8.06
C TRP A 292 25.26 -12.39 -8.22
N THR A 293 25.39 -11.79 -9.40
CA THR A 293 26.38 -10.77 -9.69
C THR A 293 25.70 -9.44 -9.95
N GLU A 294 26.09 -8.41 -9.21
CA GLU A 294 25.72 -7.02 -9.52
C GLU A 294 26.87 -6.31 -10.20
N PHE A 295 26.55 -5.39 -11.11
CA PHE A 295 27.54 -4.53 -11.73
C PHE A 295 27.54 -3.15 -11.08
N LYS A 296 28.65 -2.78 -10.43
CA LYS A 296 28.83 -1.43 -9.84
C LYS A 296 29.80 -0.61 -10.66
N VAL A 297 29.51 0.69 -10.80
CA VAL A 297 30.44 1.63 -11.43
C VAL A 297 31.48 2.03 -10.39
N VAL A 298 32.74 1.66 -10.61
CA VAL A 298 33.90 2.01 -9.78
C VAL A 298 34.94 2.61 -10.70
N GLY A 299 35.30 3.89 -10.50
CA GLY A 299 36.24 4.61 -11.38
C GLY A 299 35.78 4.70 -12.84
N GLY A 300 34.47 4.89 -13.07
CA GLY A 300 33.88 4.98 -14.43
C GLY A 300 33.70 3.64 -15.16
N GLN A 301 34.16 2.53 -14.59
CA GLN A 301 34.05 1.20 -15.21
C GLN A 301 33.02 0.33 -14.47
N LYS A 302 32.20 -0.45 -15.20
CA LYS A 302 31.30 -1.45 -14.64
C LYS A 302 32.13 -2.67 -14.20
N LYS A 303 32.21 -2.88 -12.87
CA LYS A 303 32.88 -4.06 -12.28
C LYS A 303 31.83 -5.03 -11.72
N PRO A 304 31.96 -6.36 -11.97
CA PRO A 304 31.10 -7.36 -11.40
C PRO A 304 31.41 -7.50 -9.90
N VAL A 305 30.37 -7.50 -9.07
CA VAL A 305 30.44 -7.69 -7.62
C VAL A 305 29.55 -8.88 -7.26
N PRO A 306 30.13 -9.99 -6.77
CA PRO A 306 29.34 -11.13 -6.31
C PRO A 306 28.52 -10.73 -5.09
N LYS A 307 27.28 -11.19 -5.05
CA LYS A 307 26.32 -10.99 -3.98
C LYS A 307 25.76 -12.32 -3.52
N HIS A 308 25.42 -12.38 -2.26
CA HIS A 308 24.71 -13.49 -1.68
C HIS A 308 23.65 -12.99 -0.71
N SER A 309 22.60 -13.75 -0.50
CA SER A 309 21.60 -13.54 0.54
C SER A 309 21.15 -14.87 1.12
N HIS A 310 20.67 -14.78 2.35
CA HIS A 310 20.18 -15.90 3.12
C HIS A 310 18.82 -15.50 3.74
N TRP A 311 17.84 -16.38 3.61
CA TRP A 311 16.47 -16.14 4.04
C TRP A 311 15.90 -17.38 4.74
N LEU A 312 15.10 -17.14 5.79
CA LEU A 312 14.21 -18.13 6.35
C LEU A 312 12.80 -17.55 6.39
N TRP A 313 11.82 -18.36 6.04
CA TRP A 313 10.40 -18.04 6.17
C TRP A 313 9.70 -19.10 6.99
N VAL A 314 8.93 -18.66 7.99
CA VAL A 314 7.96 -19.49 8.68
C VAL A 314 6.68 -19.48 7.86
N VAL A 315 6.13 -20.67 7.66
CA VAL A 315 4.96 -20.94 6.83
C VAL A 315 3.97 -21.76 7.64
N THR A 316 2.72 -21.35 7.65
CA THR A 316 1.67 -22.09 8.34
C THR A 316 1.13 -23.25 7.49
N GLU A 317 0.59 -24.28 8.13
CA GLU A 317 0.20 -25.56 7.53
C GLU A 317 -0.80 -25.44 6.38
N GLU A 318 -1.56 -24.34 6.30
CA GLU A 318 -2.47 -24.07 5.20
C GLU A 318 -1.78 -24.07 3.81
N LEU A 319 -0.45 -23.92 3.79
CA LEU A 319 0.37 -23.93 2.58
C LEU A 319 1.20 -25.21 2.38
N ASP A 320 0.95 -26.29 3.13
CA ASP A 320 1.74 -27.52 3.04
C ASP A 320 1.70 -28.19 1.67
N GLY A 321 0.61 -27.99 0.91
CA GLY A 321 0.48 -28.45 -0.47
C GLY A 321 1.31 -27.69 -1.52
N TYR A 322 2.01 -26.60 -1.13
CA TYR A 322 2.75 -25.76 -2.06
C TYR A 322 4.26 -26.01 -1.96
N GLY A 323 4.97 -26.10 -3.09
CA GLY A 323 6.42 -26.32 -3.15
C GLY A 323 7.24 -25.15 -2.61
N CYS A 324 8.51 -25.39 -2.27
CA CYS A 324 9.44 -24.40 -1.70
C CYS A 324 9.57 -23.15 -2.58
N ARG A 325 9.59 -23.31 -3.90
CA ARG A 325 9.67 -22.22 -4.86
C ARG A 325 8.46 -21.28 -4.77
N THR A 326 7.27 -21.80 -4.48
CA THR A 326 6.09 -20.95 -4.25
C THR A 326 6.28 -20.08 -3.01
N ILE A 327 6.77 -20.67 -1.92
CA ILE A 327 7.05 -19.91 -0.67
C ILE A 327 8.14 -18.88 -0.88
N TRP A 328 9.21 -19.22 -1.59
CA TRP A 328 10.26 -18.28 -1.98
C TRP A 328 9.71 -17.08 -2.78
N ASN A 329 8.85 -17.34 -3.77
CA ASN A 329 8.19 -16.28 -4.54
C ASN A 329 7.28 -15.38 -3.67
N LEU A 330 6.52 -15.98 -2.74
CA LEU A 330 5.67 -15.25 -1.79
C LEU A 330 6.51 -14.38 -0.86
N GLY A 331 7.55 -14.96 -0.25
CA GLY A 331 8.44 -14.24 0.67
C GLY A 331 9.15 -13.06 0.01
N HIS A 332 9.67 -13.24 -1.20
CA HIS A 332 10.25 -12.13 -1.98
C HIS A 332 9.19 -11.14 -2.48
N GLY A 333 7.96 -11.61 -2.68
CA GLY A 333 6.82 -10.77 -3.03
C GLY A 333 6.53 -9.67 -2.01
N ARG A 334 6.93 -9.84 -0.73
CA ARG A 334 6.78 -8.85 0.33
C ARG A 334 7.43 -7.49 -0.03
N TRP A 335 8.63 -7.53 -0.57
CA TRP A 335 9.36 -6.29 -0.91
C TRP A 335 8.67 -5.41 -1.95
N ARG A 336 7.64 -5.92 -2.60
CA ARG A 336 6.83 -5.12 -3.53
C ARG A 336 6.01 -4.04 -2.84
N ILE A 337 5.67 -4.19 -1.54
CA ILE A 337 5.01 -3.12 -0.81
C ILE A 337 5.95 -1.92 -0.63
N GLU A 338 7.20 -2.16 -0.25
CA GLU A 338 8.21 -1.11 -0.09
C GLU A 338 8.57 -0.48 -1.44
N ASN A 339 8.98 -1.29 -2.41
CA ASN A 339 9.54 -0.83 -3.68
C ASN A 339 8.49 -0.29 -4.65
N ASN A 340 7.31 -0.91 -4.72
CA ASN A 340 6.32 -0.60 -5.74
C ASN A 340 5.08 0.13 -5.18
N ALA A 341 4.87 0.17 -3.85
CA ALA A 341 3.82 0.99 -3.25
C ALA A 341 4.41 2.19 -2.52
N PHE A 342 5.12 2.02 -1.42
CA PHE A 342 5.62 3.15 -0.63
C PHE A 342 6.52 4.09 -1.42
N ASN A 343 7.46 3.54 -2.21
CA ASN A 343 8.30 4.37 -3.08
C ASN A 343 7.51 5.12 -4.15
N VAL A 344 6.53 4.45 -4.78
CA VAL A 344 5.67 5.08 -5.81
C VAL A 344 4.75 6.11 -5.17
N LEU A 345 4.09 5.77 -4.04
CA LEU A 345 3.22 6.68 -3.31
C LEU A 345 3.99 7.91 -2.81
N THR A 346 5.19 7.72 -2.27
CA THR A 346 6.04 8.82 -1.80
C THR A 346 6.50 9.71 -2.95
N LYS A 347 7.05 9.12 -4.03
CA LYS A 347 7.61 9.90 -5.14
C LYS A 347 6.56 10.54 -6.03
N HIS A 348 5.43 9.86 -6.23
CA HIS A 348 4.45 10.24 -7.25
C HIS A 348 3.06 10.60 -6.72
N TRP A 349 2.77 10.42 -5.42
CA TRP A 349 1.44 10.62 -4.84
C TRP A 349 1.46 11.46 -3.55
N HIS A 350 2.57 12.12 -3.24
CA HIS A 350 2.74 12.94 -2.03
C HIS A 350 2.39 12.23 -0.71
N LEU A 351 2.64 10.92 -0.60
CA LEU A 351 2.30 10.14 0.59
C LEU A 351 2.80 10.78 1.89
N ARG A 352 3.98 11.40 1.87
CA ARG A 352 4.59 12.04 3.05
C ARG A 352 4.14 13.48 3.29
N HIS A 353 3.20 14.00 2.49
CA HIS A 353 2.69 15.36 2.66
C HIS A 353 1.44 15.36 3.53
N CYS A 354 1.40 16.23 4.53
CA CYS A 354 0.25 16.48 5.38
C CYS A 354 -0.37 17.82 5.00
N ALA A 355 -1.50 17.79 4.30
CA ALA A 355 -2.19 19.00 3.87
C ALA A 355 -2.90 19.71 5.05
N HIS A 356 -3.41 18.96 6.02
CA HIS A 356 -4.07 19.45 7.22
C HIS A 356 -3.78 18.50 8.39
N HIS A 357 -3.20 19.02 9.49
CA HIS A 357 -2.75 18.23 10.63
C HIS A 357 -3.90 17.97 11.62
N ASP A 358 -4.89 17.23 11.18
CA ASP A 358 -5.99 16.68 11.95
C ASP A 358 -6.07 15.17 11.69
N PRO A 359 -6.28 14.31 12.70
CA PRO A 359 -6.25 12.85 12.54
C PRO A 359 -7.25 12.31 11.51
N THR A 360 -8.47 12.86 11.50
CA THR A 360 -9.52 12.49 10.55
C THR A 360 -9.16 12.96 9.15
N SER A 361 -8.67 14.19 9.01
CA SER A 361 -8.24 14.77 7.74
C SER A 361 -7.09 13.97 7.13
N ILE A 362 -6.08 13.59 7.92
CA ILE A 362 -4.95 12.78 7.49
C ILE A 362 -5.46 11.46 6.90
N LEU A 363 -6.29 10.73 7.65
CA LEU A 363 -6.78 9.42 7.23
C LEU A 363 -7.75 9.52 6.05
N ALA A 364 -8.60 10.56 6.00
CA ALA A 364 -9.49 10.81 4.88
C ALA A 364 -8.71 11.07 3.58
N CYS A 365 -7.72 11.98 3.62
CA CYS A 365 -6.85 12.26 2.48
C CYS A 365 -6.06 11.02 2.05
N LEU A 366 -5.59 10.22 3.00
CA LEU A 366 -4.89 8.97 2.72
C LEU A 366 -5.80 7.96 2.01
N LEU A 367 -6.99 7.69 2.52
CA LEU A 367 -7.96 6.77 1.89
C LEU A 367 -8.35 7.22 0.47
N ILE A 368 -8.52 8.53 0.26
CA ILE A 368 -8.79 9.10 -1.06
C ILE A 368 -7.59 8.89 -1.99
N THR A 369 -6.37 9.07 -1.48
CA THR A 369 -5.14 8.85 -2.24
C THR A 369 -4.98 7.38 -2.64
N LEU A 370 -5.28 6.42 -1.74
CA LEU A 370 -5.26 4.99 -2.05
C LEU A 370 -6.28 4.63 -3.13
N LEU A 371 -7.49 5.20 -3.05
CA LEU A 371 -8.51 5.00 -4.08
C LEU A 371 -8.06 5.57 -5.42
N ALA A 372 -7.54 6.80 -5.44
CA ALA A 372 -7.01 7.44 -6.64
C ALA A 372 -5.88 6.62 -7.28
N PHE A 373 -4.96 6.11 -6.44
CA PHE A 373 -3.89 5.20 -6.86
C PHE A 373 -4.44 3.96 -7.54
N ASN A 374 -5.37 3.25 -6.91
CA ASN A 374 -5.95 2.02 -7.45
C ASN A 374 -6.69 2.26 -8.77
N LEU A 375 -7.51 3.31 -8.85
CA LEU A 375 -8.27 3.67 -10.07
C LEU A 375 -7.35 4.04 -11.23
N PHE A 376 -6.34 4.87 -10.96
CA PHE A 376 -5.40 5.33 -11.98
C PHE A 376 -4.52 4.19 -12.49
N HIS A 377 -3.96 3.39 -11.58
CA HIS A 377 -3.13 2.23 -11.94
C HIS A 377 -3.95 1.17 -12.71
N ALA A 378 -5.16 0.86 -12.26
CA ALA A 378 -6.06 -0.04 -12.99
C ALA A 378 -6.33 0.47 -14.41
N PHE A 379 -6.64 1.77 -14.57
CA PHE A 379 -6.85 2.36 -15.88
C PHE A 379 -5.61 2.24 -16.77
N VAL A 380 -4.44 2.62 -16.26
CA VAL A 380 -3.19 2.62 -17.01
C VAL A 380 -2.78 1.20 -17.41
N LEU A 381 -2.85 0.24 -16.50
CA LEU A 381 -2.40 -1.13 -16.75
C LEU A 381 -3.37 -1.90 -17.65
N LEU A 382 -4.66 -1.68 -17.51
CA LEU A 382 -5.66 -2.37 -18.31
C LEU A 382 -5.86 -1.73 -19.70
N ASN A 383 -5.70 -0.40 -19.82
CA ASN A 383 -5.99 0.35 -21.05
C ASN A 383 -4.75 0.99 -21.71
N GLY A 384 -3.63 1.13 -20.98
CA GLY A 384 -2.44 1.85 -21.42
C GLY A 384 -1.45 1.00 -22.19
N LYS A 385 -1.69 0.70 -23.48
CA LYS A 385 -0.75 -0.07 -24.30
C LYS A 385 0.67 0.55 -24.34
N LEU A 386 0.77 1.85 -24.54
CA LEU A 386 2.08 2.56 -24.60
C LEU A 386 2.83 2.50 -23.27
N TYR A 387 2.14 2.59 -22.15
CA TYR A 387 2.74 2.44 -20.82
C TYR A 387 3.30 1.03 -20.62
N ARG A 388 2.49 -0.01 -20.92
CA ARG A 388 2.96 -1.41 -20.83
C ARG A 388 4.13 -1.73 -21.75
N GLN A 389 4.30 -0.97 -22.82
CA GLN A 389 5.45 -1.09 -23.75
C GLN A 389 6.65 -0.24 -23.32
N GLY A 390 6.61 0.44 -22.17
CA GLY A 390 7.67 1.32 -21.70
C GLY A 390 7.87 2.59 -22.54
N LYS A 391 6.92 2.93 -23.43
CA LYS A 391 7.02 4.09 -24.35
C LYS A 391 6.57 5.40 -23.75
N ILE A 392 5.92 5.38 -22.58
CA ILE A 392 5.42 6.55 -21.86
C ILE A 392 5.44 6.29 -20.36
N THR A 393 5.80 7.29 -19.58
CA THR A 393 5.85 7.22 -18.11
C THR A 393 4.50 7.52 -17.47
N LEU A 394 4.31 7.15 -16.20
CA LEU A 394 3.13 7.54 -15.41
C LEU A 394 2.99 9.06 -15.29
N GLN A 395 4.11 9.78 -15.20
CA GLN A 395 4.14 11.23 -15.09
C GLN A 395 3.64 11.89 -16.38
N GLU A 396 4.10 11.44 -17.53
CA GLU A 396 3.59 11.89 -18.83
C GLU A 396 2.11 11.61 -19.01
N LEU A 397 1.65 10.42 -18.59
CA LEU A 397 0.22 10.09 -18.63
C LEU A 397 -0.63 11.04 -17.76
N ARG A 398 -0.15 11.37 -16.57
CA ARG A 398 -0.81 12.36 -15.69
C ARG A 398 -0.86 13.73 -16.33
N LEU A 399 0.25 14.19 -16.90
CA LEU A 399 0.31 15.48 -17.58
C LEU A 399 -0.65 15.55 -18.77
N GLN A 400 -0.72 14.48 -19.57
CA GLN A 400 -1.68 14.40 -20.67
C GLN A 400 -3.13 14.41 -20.18
N LEU A 401 -3.42 13.72 -19.05
CA LEU A 401 -4.74 13.71 -18.44
C LEU A 401 -5.12 15.09 -17.90
N TYR A 402 -4.17 15.76 -17.24
CA TYR A 402 -4.36 17.13 -16.75
C TYR A 402 -4.64 18.12 -17.88
N ARG A 403 -3.85 18.09 -18.95
CA ARG A 403 -4.10 18.90 -20.17
C ARG A 403 -5.46 18.60 -20.81
N ALA A 404 -5.90 17.34 -20.78
CA ALA A 404 -7.24 16.99 -21.28
C ALA A 404 -8.37 17.63 -20.46
N ILE A 405 -8.17 17.85 -19.15
CA ILE A 405 -9.11 18.67 -18.33
C ILE A 405 -9.10 20.12 -18.79
N GLU A 406 -7.91 20.72 -18.92
CA GLU A 406 -7.76 22.15 -19.32
C GLU A 406 -8.46 22.44 -20.66
N HIS A 407 -8.42 21.51 -21.59
CA HIS A 407 -9.09 21.63 -22.89
C HIS A 407 -10.55 21.17 -22.91
N GLY A 408 -11.17 20.89 -21.74
CA GLY A 408 -12.55 20.41 -21.64
C GLY A 408 -12.82 19.06 -22.31
N LEU A 409 -11.77 18.26 -22.49
CA LEU A 409 -11.84 16.97 -23.18
C LEU A 409 -12.22 15.80 -22.27
N LEU A 410 -12.29 15.99 -20.96
CA LEU A 410 -12.85 15.03 -20.02
C LEU A 410 -14.36 15.19 -19.94
N LEU A 411 -15.07 14.09 -20.10
CA LEU A 411 -16.53 14.08 -19.91
C LEU A 411 -16.83 14.42 -18.44
N PRO A 412 -17.83 15.28 -18.17
CA PRO A 412 -18.27 15.55 -16.83
C PRO A 412 -18.62 14.26 -16.10
N LEU A 413 -18.16 14.12 -14.85
CA LEU A 413 -18.43 12.91 -14.06
C LEU A 413 -19.88 12.84 -13.59
N PHE A 414 -20.61 13.97 -13.68
CA PHE A 414 -21.96 14.15 -13.15
C PHE A 414 -23.06 14.36 -14.20
N SER A 415 -22.73 14.48 -15.47
CA SER A 415 -23.79 14.49 -16.50
C SER A 415 -24.32 13.07 -16.70
N GLY A 416 -25.32 12.71 -15.95
CA GLY A 416 -26.13 11.52 -16.11
C GLY A 416 -27.54 11.93 -16.33
#